data_8da6899231f35073e0b6a4ea046a4eee
#
_entry.id   8da6899231f35073e0b6a4ea046a4eee
#
_cell.length_a   1.000
_cell.length_b   1.000
_cell.length_c   1.000
_cell.angle_alpha   90.00
_cell.angle_beta   90.00
_cell.angle_gamma   90.00
#
_symmetry.space_group_name_H-M   'P 1'
#
loop_
_entity.id
_entity.type
_entity.pdbx_description
1 polymer ?
#
loop_
_entity_poly.entity_id
_entity_poly.type
_entity_poly.pdbx_seq_one_letter_code
_entity_poly.pdbx_strand_id
1 'polypeptide(L)'
;MRIGVDLGGTNVRAGLVKDGHIVRLLSEPCKADRPEGEVVDHIASLIGELMRPEVSRIGIGVPSVVDAARGIVYNVVGIPSWREVYLKDLLEKRFSVPVHVNNDCNCFALGVCRFGEASAFSDVVCVALG
;
A
#
# COMPACT_ATOMS: atom_id res chain seq x y z
N MET A 1 -15.27 4.18 4.37
CA MET A 1 -14.48 3.06 3.82
C MET A 1 -13.02 3.47 3.63
N ARG A 2 -12.11 2.53 3.44
CA ARG A 2 -10.69 2.77 3.17
C ARG A 2 -10.23 1.81 2.08
N ILE A 3 -9.17 2.18 1.35
CA ILE A 3 -8.50 1.27 0.42
C ILE A 3 -7.13 0.96 1.00
N GLY A 4 -6.78 -0.33 1.07
CA GLY A 4 -5.45 -0.82 1.39
C GLY A 4 -4.79 -1.39 0.15
N VAL A 5 -3.53 -1.06 -0.09
CA VAL A 5 -2.73 -1.61 -1.19
C VAL A 5 -1.48 -2.28 -0.62
N ASP A 6 -1.21 -3.48 -1.09
CA ASP A 6 0.00 -4.24 -0.82
C ASP A 6 0.77 -4.37 -2.15
N LEU A 7 1.86 -3.62 -2.26
CA LEU A 7 2.74 -3.64 -3.44
C LEU A 7 3.85 -4.65 -3.21
N GLY A 8 3.76 -5.79 -3.85
CA GLY A 8 4.86 -6.77 -3.90
C GLY A 8 5.62 -6.70 -5.22
N GLY A 9 6.81 -7.29 -5.25
CA GLY A 9 7.60 -7.39 -6.49
C GLY A 9 6.96 -8.28 -7.57
N THR A 10 6.09 -9.20 -7.19
CA THR A 10 5.40 -10.14 -8.11
C THR A 10 3.96 -9.74 -8.36
N ASN A 11 3.24 -9.37 -7.31
CA ASN A 11 1.84 -9.01 -7.38
C ASN A 11 1.58 -7.70 -6.66
N VAL A 12 0.58 -6.97 -7.12
CA VAL A 12 -0.05 -5.88 -6.41
C VAL A 12 -1.47 -6.29 -6.01
N ARG A 13 -1.82 -6.07 -4.75
CA ARG A 13 -3.15 -6.34 -4.21
C ARG A 13 -3.77 -5.05 -3.73
N ALA A 14 -5.04 -4.85 -4.02
CA ALA A 14 -5.80 -3.72 -3.52
C ALA A 14 -7.11 -4.21 -2.91
N GLY A 15 -7.41 -3.77 -1.70
CA GLY A 15 -8.60 -4.18 -0.95
C GLY A 15 -9.44 -2.98 -0.51
N LEU A 16 -10.75 -3.04 -0.76
CA LEU A 16 -11.72 -2.13 -0.17
C LEU A 16 -12.09 -2.63 1.22
N VAL A 17 -11.88 -1.78 2.23
CA VAL A 17 -12.09 -2.11 3.63
C VAL A 17 -13.26 -1.30 4.20
N LYS A 18 -14.21 -1.99 4.83
CA LYS A 18 -15.33 -1.42 5.57
C LYS A 18 -15.41 -2.07 6.94
N ASP A 19 -15.47 -1.28 7.99
CA ASP A 19 -15.65 -1.73 9.38
C ASP A 19 -14.66 -2.84 9.80
N GLY A 20 -13.40 -2.74 9.35
CA GLY A 20 -12.33 -3.70 9.64
C GLY A 20 -12.31 -4.93 8.73
N HIS A 21 -13.24 -5.09 7.82
CA HIS A 21 -13.34 -6.23 6.92
C HIS A 21 -13.05 -5.85 5.46
N ILE A 22 -12.35 -6.73 4.73
CA ILE A 22 -12.16 -6.59 3.29
C ILE A 22 -13.46 -7.02 2.60
N VAL A 23 -14.12 -6.05 1.93
CA VAL A 23 -15.39 -6.28 1.21
C VAL A 23 -15.18 -6.54 -0.28
N ARG A 24 -14.04 -6.15 -0.83
CA ARG A 24 -13.62 -6.47 -2.19
C ARG A 24 -12.09 -6.50 -2.25
N LEU A 25 -11.53 -7.47 -2.93
CA LEU A 25 -10.09 -7.63 -3.13
C LEU A 25 -9.81 -7.80 -4.62
N LEU A 26 -8.82 -7.06 -5.12
CA LEU A 26 -8.24 -7.20 -6.45
C LEU A 26 -6.80 -7.67 -6.28
N SER A 27 -6.32 -8.49 -7.20
CA SER A 27 -4.92 -8.93 -7.24
C SER A 27 -4.49 -9.08 -8.68
N GLU A 28 -3.41 -8.42 -9.06
CA GLU A 28 -2.84 -8.48 -10.39
C GLU A 28 -1.31 -8.64 -10.32
N PRO A 29 -0.68 -9.18 -11.38
CA PRO A 29 0.76 -9.17 -11.49
C PRO A 29 1.31 -7.74 -11.41
N CYS A 30 2.35 -7.54 -10.62
CA CYS A 30 3.06 -6.25 -10.59
C CYS A 30 3.80 -6.07 -11.91
N LYS A 31 3.60 -4.95 -12.60
CA LYS A 31 4.30 -4.59 -13.83
C LYS A 31 5.67 -4.00 -13.50
N ALA A 32 6.47 -4.73 -12.72
CA ALA A 32 7.70 -4.27 -12.09
C ALA A 32 8.82 -3.89 -13.08
N ASP A 33 8.78 -4.41 -14.30
CA ASP A 33 9.73 -4.15 -15.39
C ASP A 33 9.41 -2.86 -16.17
N ARG A 34 8.29 -2.22 -15.88
CA ARG A 34 7.83 -1.04 -16.59
C ARG A 34 8.44 0.27 -16.04
N PRO A 35 8.40 1.35 -16.83
CA PRO A 35 8.75 2.68 -16.36
C PRO A 35 7.95 3.08 -15.11
N GLU A 36 8.56 3.91 -14.27
CA GLU A 36 7.97 4.36 -12.99
C GLU A 36 6.50 4.79 -13.11
N GLY A 37 6.20 5.66 -14.09
CA GLY A 37 4.85 6.16 -14.30
C GLY A 37 3.83 5.09 -14.65
N GLU A 38 4.22 4.07 -15.43
CA GLU A 38 3.35 2.96 -15.79
C GLU A 38 3.02 2.07 -14.58
N VAL A 39 3.98 1.87 -13.68
CA VAL A 39 3.74 1.13 -12.43
C VAL A 39 2.80 1.91 -11.52
N VAL A 40 2.99 3.23 -11.39
CA VAL A 40 2.08 4.10 -10.64
C VAL A 40 0.68 4.09 -11.24
N ASP A 41 0.57 4.18 -12.57
CA ASP A 41 -0.72 4.13 -13.27
C ASP A 41 -1.43 2.80 -13.08
N HIS A 42 -0.68 1.70 -13.06
CA HIS A 42 -1.24 0.37 -12.79
C HIS A 42 -1.83 0.27 -11.37
N ILE A 43 -1.08 0.72 -10.35
CA ILE A 43 -1.57 0.80 -8.97
C ILE A 43 -2.83 1.68 -8.89
N ALA A 44 -2.77 2.84 -9.53
CA ALA A 44 -3.88 3.78 -9.56
C ALA A 44 -5.12 3.22 -10.27
N SER A 45 -4.95 2.38 -11.30
CA SER A 45 -6.06 1.68 -11.95
C SER A 45 -6.79 0.76 -10.97
N LEU A 46 -6.07 -0.06 -10.21
CA LEU A 46 -6.65 -0.95 -9.18
C LEU A 46 -7.38 -0.16 -8.08
N ILE A 47 -6.77 0.93 -7.62
CA ILE A 47 -7.41 1.84 -6.66
C ILE A 47 -8.70 2.41 -7.25
N GLY A 48 -8.67 2.86 -8.52
CA GLY A 48 -9.82 3.42 -9.23
C GLY A 48 -11.02 2.48 -9.30
N GLU A 49 -10.78 1.19 -9.54
CA GLU A 49 -11.84 0.17 -9.55
C GLU A 49 -12.52 -0.01 -8.18
N LEU A 50 -11.80 0.26 -7.09
CA LEU A 50 -12.30 0.16 -5.72
C LEU A 50 -12.86 1.48 -5.19
N MET A 51 -12.58 2.61 -5.88
CA MET A 51 -12.99 3.93 -5.43
C MET A 51 -14.51 4.06 -5.35
N ARG A 52 -14.98 4.61 -4.23
CA ARG A 52 -16.38 4.91 -3.94
C ARG A 52 -16.46 6.26 -3.23
N PRO A 53 -17.59 6.97 -3.26
CA PRO A 53 -17.75 8.26 -2.56
C PRO A 53 -17.44 8.20 -1.06
N GLU A 54 -17.65 7.04 -0.44
CA GLU A 54 -17.41 6.82 0.99
C GLU A 54 -15.96 6.49 1.34
N VAL A 55 -15.07 6.37 0.37
CA VAL A 55 -13.63 6.14 0.62
C VAL A 55 -13.01 7.43 1.14
N SER A 56 -12.52 7.39 2.37
CA SER A 56 -11.98 8.56 3.05
C SER A 56 -10.45 8.62 3.03
N ARG A 57 -9.76 7.53 2.74
CA ARG A 57 -8.28 7.47 2.67
C ARG A 57 -7.77 6.19 2.02
N ILE A 58 -6.51 6.24 1.58
CA ILE A 58 -5.78 5.12 0.98
C ILE A 58 -4.54 4.86 1.84
N GLY A 59 -4.23 3.59 2.11
CA GLY A 59 -2.99 3.15 2.74
C GLY A 59 -2.24 2.19 1.82
N ILE A 60 -0.91 2.34 1.72
CA ILE A 60 -0.08 1.52 0.82
C ILE A 60 1.10 0.98 1.59
N GLY A 61 1.28 -0.34 1.57
CA GLY A 61 2.48 -1.04 1.99
C GLY A 61 3.40 -1.29 0.80
N VAL A 62 4.69 -0.97 0.93
CA VAL A 62 5.69 -1.18 -0.13
C VAL A 62 6.93 -1.88 0.43
N PRO A 63 7.58 -2.79 -0.32
CA PRO A 63 8.73 -3.57 0.13
C PRO A 63 10.02 -2.73 0.03
N SER A 64 10.09 -1.61 0.71
CA SER A 64 11.23 -0.69 0.60
C SER A 64 11.35 0.27 1.77
N VAL A 65 12.42 1.09 1.73
CA VAL A 65 12.60 2.23 2.61
C VAL A 65 11.61 3.34 2.22
N VAL A 66 10.89 3.86 3.20
CA VAL A 66 9.86 4.87 3.02
C VAL A 66 10.09 6.05 3.97
N ASP A 67 10.07 7.27 3.45
CA ASP A 67 9.78 8.45 4.26
C ASP A 67 8.27 8.52 4.46
N ALA A 68 7.79 7.95 5.56
CA ALA A 68 6.35 7.83 5.82
C ALA A 68 5.66 9.20 6.02
N ALA A 69 6.39 10.22 6.48
CA ALA A 69 5.83 11.57 6.68
C ALA A 69 5.54 12.24 5.32
N ARG A 70 6.46 12.10 4.37
CA ARG A 70 6.36 12.67 3.03
C ARG A 70 5.73 11.70 2.02
N GLY A 71 5.64 10.42 2.34
CA GLY A 71 5.13 9.37 1.45
C GLY A 71 6.03 9.12 0.23
N ILE A 72 7.36 9.26 0.42
CA ILE A 72 8.36 9.02 -0.62
C ILE A 72 8.92 7.61 -0.46
N VAL A 73 8.99 6.88 -1.56
CA VAL A 73 9.50 5.51 -1.63
C VAL A 73 10.88 5.52 -2.29
N TYR A 74 11.85 4.82 -1.68
CA TYR A 74 13.23 4.80 -2.17
C TYR A 74 13.68 3.38 -2.55
N ASN A 75 14.30 3.23 -3.74
CA ASN A 75 15.03 2.03 -4.16
C ASN A 75 14.28 0.71 -3.95
N VAL A 76 13.15 0.53 -4.60
CA VAL A 76 12.37 -0.71 -4.52
C VAL A 76 13.10 -1.84 -5.26
N VAL A 77 13.61 -2.82 -4.53
CA VAL A 77 14.42 -3.91 -5.07
C VAL A 77 13.71 -4.68 -6.19
N GLY A 78 12.41 -4.92 -6.03
CA GLY A 78 11.59 -5.62 -7.01
C GLY A 78 11.09 -4.77 -8.18
N ILE A 79 11.32 -3.45 -8.18
CA ILE A 79 10.86 -2.51 -9.23
C ILE A 79 12.01 -1.57 -9.57
N PRO A 80 12.90 -1.96 -10.53
CA PRO A 80 14.14 -1.23 -10.78
C PRO A 80 13.99 0.22 -11.22
N SER A 81 12.84 0.60 -11.77
CA SER A 81 12.52 1.97 -12.16
C SER A 81 12.21 2.89 -10.96
N TRP A 82 11.91 2.33 -9.79
CA TRP A 82 11.55 3.10 -8.60
C TRP A 82 12.77 3.40 -7.73
N ARG A 83 13.38 4.57 -7.94
CA ARG A 83 14.52 5.05 -7.15
C ARG A 83 14.12 6.04 -6.07
N GLU A 84 13.33 7.03 -6.44
CA GLU A 84 12.75 8.03 -5.54
C GLU A 84 11.38 8.42 -6.08
N VAL A 85 10.31 7.86 -5.53
CA VAL A 85 8.94 8.03 -6.03
C VAL A 85 8.10 8.77 -5.00
N TYR A 86 7.54 9.89 -5.35
CA TYR A 86 6.61 10.70 -4.54
C TYR A 86 5.21 10.12 -4.59
N LEU A 87 5.08 8.88 -4.14
CA LEU A 87 3.88 8.06 -4.36
C LEU A 87 2.63 8.66 -3.72
N LYS A 88 2.77 9.24 -2.51
CA LYS A 88 1.68 9.93 -1.82
C LYS A 88 1.13 11.06 -2.67
N ASP A 89 1.98 11.99 -3.11
CA ASP A 89 1.57 13.19 -3.83
C ASP A 89 0.92 12.85 -5.17
N LEU A 90 1.48 11.85 -5.88
CA LEU A 90 0.95 11.37 -7.16
C LEU A 90 -0.48 10.83 -7.01
N LEU A 91 -0.73 10.05 -5.97
CA LEU A 91 -2.05 9.44 -5.75
C LEU A 91 -3.04 10.38 -5.08
N GLU A 92 -2.61 11.27 -4.18
CA GLU A 92 -3.45 12.32 -3.60
C GLU A 92 -3.97 13.28 -4.70
N LYS A 93 -3.10 13.65 -5.63
CA LYS A 93 -3.48 14.46 -6.79
C LYS A 93 -4.53 13.78 -7.67
N ARG A 94 -4.47 12.45 -7.78
CA ARG A 94 -5.37 11.68 -8.65
C ARG A 94 -6.72 11.40 -8.01
N PHE A 95 -6.76 11.10 -6.70
CA PHE A 95 -7.96 10.63 -6.02
C PHE A 95 -8.58 11.65 -5.05
N SER A 96 -7.88 12.74 -4.75
CA SER A 96 -8.35 13.80 -3.85
C SER A 96 -8.73 13.30 -2.45
N VAL A 97 -8.09 12.24 -1.97
CA VAL A 97 -8.22 11.69 -0.61
C VAL A 97 -6.83 11.51 0.00
N PRO A 98 -6.67 11.60 1.34
CA PRO A 98 -5.39 11.38 1.99
C PRO A 98 -4.80 10.00 1.68
N VAL A 99 -3.49 9.98 1.34
CA VAL A 99 -2.72 8.76 1.07
C VAL A 99 -1.60 8.62 2.11
N HIS A 100 -1.47 7.41 2.65
CA HIS A 100 -0.42 7.05 3.60
C HIS A 100 0.41 5.91 3.00
N VAL A 101 1.72 6.08 2.98
CA VAL A 101 2.66 5.08 2.47
C VAL A 101 3.57 4.65 3.60
N ASN A 102 3.79 3.35 3.75
CA ASN A 102 4.74 2.81 4.72
C ASN A 102 5.39 1.53 4.17
N ASN A 103 6.43 1.07 4.86
CA ASN A 103 6.99 -0.24 4.58
C ASN A 103 5.94 -1.35 4.82
N ASP A 104 5.94 -2.38 3.97
CA ASP A 104 4.99 -3.50 4.01
C ASP A 104 5.02 -4.28 5.33
N CYS A 105 6.22 -4.58 5.86
CA CYS A 105 6.37 -5.26 7.15
C CYS A 105 5.83 -4.41 8.31
N ASN A 106 6.02 -3.09 8.27
CA ASN A 106 5.42 -2.19 9.25
C ASN A 106 3.89 -2.20 9.17
N CYS A 107 3.34 -2.21 7.95
CA CYS A 107 1.90 -2.32 7.74
C CYS A 107 1.35 -3.65 8.25
N PHE A 108 2.06 -4.77 7.98
CA PHE A 108 1.72 -6.09 8.48
C PHE A 108 1.72 -6.11 10.02
N ALA A 109 2.81 -5.65 10.65
CA ALA A 109 2.93 -5.59 12.11
C ALA A 109 1.77 -4.80 12.75
N LEU A 110 1.47 -3.63 12.19
CA LEU A 110 0.36 -2.81 12.65
C LEU A 110 -1.00 -3.51 12.48
N GLY A 111 -1.19 -4.24 11.39
CA GLY A 111 -2.38 -5.04 11.14
C GLY A 111 -2.56 -6.14 12.18
N VAL A 112 -1.52 -6.90 12.48
CA VAL A 112 -1.53 -7.97 13.50
C VAL A 112 -1.80 -7.40 14.90
N CYS A 113 -1.20 -6.25 15.24
CA CYS A 113 -1.43 -5.60 16.52
C CYS A 113 -2.84 -5.01 16.67
N ARG A 114 -3.49 -4.62 15.58
CA ARG A 114 -4.82 -3.99 15.61
C ARG A 114 -5.98 -4.95 15.44
N PHE A 115 -5.80 -5.98 14.63
CA PHE A 115 -6.88 -6.86 14.18
C PHE A 115 -6.57 -8.35 14.37
N GLY A 116 -5.32 -8.69 14.69
CA GLY A 116 -4.87 -10.07 14.86
C GLY A 116 -4.67 -10.46 16.32
N GLU A 117 -3.98 -11.59 16.51
CA GLU A 117 -3.75 -12.22 17.81
C GLU A 117 -2.88 -11.37 18.75
N ALA A 118 -2.10 -10.42 18.21
CA ALA A 118 -1.27 -9.53 19.02
C ALA A 118 -2.03 -8.32 19.58
N SER A 119 -3.33 -8.18 19.36
CA SER A 119 -4.12 -7.03 19.81
C SER A 119 -4.21 -6.88 21.33
N ALA A 120 -3.95 -7.94 22.08
CA ALA A 120 -3.93 -7.93 23.55
C ALA A 120 -2.58 -7.51 24.17
N PHE A 121 -1.52 -7.34 23.36
CA PHE A 121 -0.17 -7.02 23.82
C PHE A 121 0.19 -5.56 23.56
N SER A 122 0.89 -4.93 24.50
CA SER A 122 1.40 -3.56 24.37
C SER A 122 2.74 -3.51 23.63
N ASP A 123 3.56 -4.53 23.79
CA ASP A 123 4.90 -4.64 23.21
C ASP A 123 4.97 -5.86 22.30
N VAL A 124 5.22 -5.65 21.01
CA VAL A 124 5.19 -6.71 19.99
C VAL A 124 6.40 -6.58 19.08
N VAL A 125 7.07 -7.70 18.83
CA VAL A 125 8.11 -7.83 17.80
C VAL A 125 7.55 -8.69 16.67
N CYS A 126 7.55 -8.15 15.45
CA CYS A 126 7.12 -8.89 14.27
C CYS A 126 8.32 -9.25 13.40
N VAL A 127 8.39 -10.50 12.98
CA VAL A 127 9.41 -11.02 12.07
C VAL A 127 8.71 -11.54 10.82
N ALA A 128 9.05 -10.96 9.66
CA ALA A 128 8.60 -11.44 8.36
C ALA A 128 9.74 -12.23 7.71
N LEU A 129 9.46 -13.49 7.36
CA LEU A 129 10.37 -14.37 6.63
C LEU A 129 9.80 -14.59 5.24
N GLY A 130 10.60 -14.27 4.20
CA GLY A 130 10.21 -14.39 2.80
C GLY A 130 11.25 -15.07 1.96
#